data_f9eb53570792da4654f5a58c8b78a16d
#
_entry.id   f9eb53570792da4654f5a58c8b78a16d
#
_cell.length_a   1.000
_cell.length_b   1.000
_cell.length_c   1.000
_cell.angle_alpha   90.00
_cell.angle_beta   90.00
_cell.angle_gamma   90.00
#
_symmetry.space_group_name_H-M   'P 1'
#
loop_
_entity.id
_entity.type
_entity.pdbx_description
1 polymer ?
#
loop_
_entity_poly.entity_id
_entity_poly.type
_entity_poly.pdbx_seq_one_letter_code
_entity_poly.pdbx_strand_id
1 'polypeptide(L)'
;MVYGDLQYCREGKIVRRWKSNAFHPYSLKYGWMPPHPTVYVRNEVYKQVGEYDEWFRISADYDMMLRIFTAGYKSKYIPEVLVSMETGGASNKNTKARLSKTQEDYIVLKKNHVGAGYLTVACKQLRKLRQFLRKS
;
A
#
# COMPACT_ATOMS: atom_id res chain seq x y z
N MET A 1 -11.33 9.89 1.73
CA MET A 1 -11.13 8.50 2.24
C MET A 1 -10.63 8.50 3.67
N VAL A 2 -10.75 7.37 4.36
CA VAL A 2 -10.16 7.16 5.69
C VAL A 2 -9.36 5.86 5.69
N TYR A 3 -8.36 5.75 6.55
CA TYR A 3 -7.53 4.54 6.73
C TYR A 3 -6.92 4.51 8.13
N GLY A 4 -6.47 3.34 8.55
CA GLY A 4 -5.86 3.15 9.86
C GLY A 4 -4.68 2.18 9.84
N ASP A 5 -4.38 1.60 10.98
CA ASP A 5 -3.32 0.62 11.16
C ASP A 5 -3.81 -0.80 10.85
N LEU A 6 -2.87 -1.67 10.52
CA LEU A 6 -3.08 -3.09 10.25
C LEU A 6 -2.18 -3.93 11.16
N GLN A 7 -2.71 -5.00 11.69
CA GLN A 7 -1.87 -6.01 12.34
C GLN A 7 -1.96 -7.35 11.62
N TYR A 8 -0.87 -8.09 11.66
CA TYR A 8 -0.80 -9.46 11.16
C TYR A 8 -0.75 -10.43 12.32
N CYS A 9 -1.59 -11.44 12.26
CA CYS A 9 -1.68 -12.48 13.27
C CYS A 9 -1.24 -13.83 12.70
N ARG A 10 -0.78 -14.71 13.58
CA ARG A 10 -0.51 -16.12 13.30
C ARG A 10 -0.91 -16.91 14.53
N GLU A 11 -1.83 -17.86 14.36
CA GLU A 11 -2.32 -18.69 15.46
C GLU A 11 -2.76 -17.85 16.67
N GLY A 12 -3.51 -16.77 16.41
CA GLY A 12 -4.02 -15.87 17.44
C GLY A 12 -2.99 -14.90 18.05
N LYS A 13 -1.70 -14.97 17.64
CA LYS A 13 -0.65 -14.08 18.13
C LYS A 13 -0.30 -13.01 17.12
N ILE A 14 -0.11 -11.78 17.59
CA ILE A 14 0.34 -10.66 16.72
C ILE A 14 1.81 -10.89 16.38
N VAL A 15 2.10 -11.04 15.08
CA VAL A 15 3.46 -11.25 14.57
C VAL A 15 4.05 -10.00 13.94
N ARG A 16 3.21 -9.05 13.51
CA ARG A 16 3.65 -7.79 12.93
C ARG A 16 2.56 -6.74 13.01
N ARG A 17 2.95 -5.48 13.28
CA ARG A 17 2.08 -4.31 13.15
C ARG A 17 2.54 -3.42 12.00
N TRP A 18 1.62 -3.03 11.14
CA TRP A 18 1.83 -1.99 10.14
C TRP A 18 1.18 -0.71 10.65
N LYS A 19 1.94 0.06 11.40
CA LYS A 19 1.54 1.39 11.84
C LYS A 19 1.68 2.35 10.66
N SER A 20 0.58 3.01 10.31
CA SER A 20 0.55 4.03 9.27
C SER A 20 0.89 5.42 9.86
N ASN A 21 0.66 6.45 9.11
CA ASN A 21 0.78 7.84 9.51
C ASN A 21 -0.09 8.71 8.60
N ALA A 22 -0.32 9.96 8.99
CA ALA A 22 -1.03 10.91 8.17
C ALA A 22 -0.35 11.05 6.79
N PHE A 23 -1.18 11.16 5.75
CA PHE A 23 -0.70 11.33 4.38
C PHE A 23 0.01 12.67 4.22
N HIS A 24 1.13 12.64 3.52
CA HIS A 24 1.83 13.81 3.05
C HIS A 24 2.20 13.62 1.57
N PRO A 25 1.96 14.60 0.67
CA PRO A 25 2.18 14.42 -0.77
C PRO A 25 3.59 13.93 -1.14
N TYR A 26 4.62 14.42 -0.47
CA TYR A 26 6.00 13.97 -0.70
C TYR A 26 6.24 12.49 -0.36
N SER A 27 5.40 11.90 0.49
CA SER A 27 5.57 10.50 0.91
C SER A 27 5.37 9.52 -0.24
N LEU A 28 4.59 9.88 -1.26
CA LEU A 28 4.40 9.06 -2.47
C LEU A 28 5.71 8.85 -3.23
N LYS A 29 6.59 9.86 -3.27
CA LYS A 29 7.90 9.77 -3.93
C LYS A 29 8.83 8.74 -3.30
N TYR A 30 8.55 8.37 -2.04
CA TYR A 30 9.28 7.35 -1.30
C TYR A 30 8.52 6.03 -1.18
N GLY A 31 7.53 5.80 -2.06
CA GLY A 31 6.78 4.56 -2.12
C GLY A 31 5.85 4.33 -0.92
N TRP A 32 5.42 5.40 -0.23
CA TRP A 32 4.46 5.27 0.85
C TRP A 32 3.06 4.96 0.29
N MET A 33 2.36 4.10 0.99
CA MET A 33 0.92 3.89 0.86
C MET A 33 0.34 3.46 2.21
N PRO A 34 -0.94 3.72 2.47
CA PRO A 34 -1.60 3.18 3.66
C PRO A 34 -1.74 1.66 3.55
N PRO A 35 -1.99 0.95 4.67
CA PRO A 35 -2.36 -0.44 4.63
C PRO A 35 -3.69 -0.60 3.88
N HIS A 36 -3.65 -1.06 2.63
CA HIS A 36 -4.81 -1.12 1.74
C HIS A 36 -6.05 -1.77 2.38
N PRO A 37 -5.95 -2.87 3.14
CA PRO A 37 -7.13 -3.48 3.76
C PRO A 37 -7.85 -2.57 4.77
N THR A 38 -7.21 -1.50 5.24
CA THR A 38 -7.81 -0.54 6.18
C THR A 38 -8.41 0.68 5.50
N VAL A 39 -8.37 0.73 4.16
CA VAL A 39 -8.78 1.92 3.39
C VAL A 39 -10.26 1.86 3.07
N TYR A 40 -10.98 2.89 3.48
CA TYR A 40 -12.40 3.10 3.13
C TYR A 40 -12.52 4.33 2.24
N VAL A 41 -13.05 4.12 1.05
CA VAL A 41 -13.20 5.13 0.01
C VAL A 41 -14.68 5.29 -0.34
N ARG A 42 -15.14 6.51 -0.53
CA ARG A 42 -16.51 6.75 -1.04
C ARG A 42 -16.65 6.25 -2.47
N ASN A 43 -17.78 5.70 -2.81
CA ASN A 43 -18.04 5.14 -4.14
C ASN A 43 -17.87 6.18 -5.28
N GLU A 44 -18.22 7.45 -5.01
CA GLU A 44 -18.05 8.53 -5.98
C GLU A 44 -16.59 8.73 -6.41
N VAL A 45 -15.63 8.45 -5.51
CA VAL A 45 -14.20 8.56 -5.83
C VAL A 45 -13.81 7.52 -6.89
N TYR A 46 -14.27 6.28 -6.75
CA TYR A 46 -14.02 5.24 -7.76
C TYR A 46 -14.61 5.60 -9.12
N LYS A 47 -15.82 6.21 -9.14
CA LYS A 47 -16.44 6.68 -10.39
C LYS A 47 -15.60 7.76 -11.09
N GLN A 48 -14.84 8.57 -10.35
CA GLN A 48 -14.02 9.64 -10.90
C GLN A 48 -12.61 9.20 -11.26
N VAL A 49 -11.95 8.39 -10.42
CA VAL A 49 -10.58 7.91 -10.68
C VAL A 49 -10.54 6.65 -11.55
N GLY A 50 -11.70 6.03 -11.79
CA GLY A 50 -11.82 4.76 -12.51
C GLY A 50 -11.69 3.54 -11.60
N GLU A 51 -12.07 2.39 -12.13
CA GLU A 51 -12.02 1.10 -11.45
C GLU A 51 -10.59 0.55 -11.32
N TYR A 52 -10.45 -0.59 -10.65
CA TYR A 52 -9.17 -1.28 -10.58
C TYR A 52 -8.70 -1.71 -11.96
N ASP A 53 -7.40 -1.48 -12.24
CA ASP A 53 -6.78 -1.92 -13.49
C ASP A 53 -6.42 -3.40 -13.37
N GLU A 54 -7.18 -4.25 -14.05
CA GLU A 54 -7.04 -5.71 -14.03
C GLU A 54 -5.75 -6.22 -14.67
N TRP A 55 -5.02 -5.34 -15.39
CA TRP A 55 -3.72 -5.68 -15.92
C TRP A 55 -2.71 -5.97 -14.79
N PHE A 56 -2.84 -5.27 -13.66
CA PHE A 56 -2.00 -5.50 -12.48
C PHE A 56 -2.54 -6.66 -11.66
N ARG A 57 -1.77 -7.72 -11.54
CA ARG A 57 -2.14 -8.90 -10.76
C ARG A 57 -1.85 -8.76 -9.25
N ILE A 58 -0.84 -7.97 -8.91
CA ILE A 58 -0.34 -7.82 -7.53
C ILE A 58 -0.40 -6.37 -7.07
N SER A 59 -0.16 -5.40 -7.93
CA SER A 59 -0.03 -3.98 -7.56
C SER A 59 -1.24 -3.12 -7.97
N ALA A 60 -2.40 -3.72 -8.26
CA ALA A 60 -3.63 -3.00 -8.56
C ALA A 60 -4.08 -2.08 -7.41
N ASP A 61 -3.91 -2.52 -6.17
CA ASP A 61 -4.16 -1.71 -4.98
C ASP A 61 -3.25 -0.48 -4.92
N TYR A 62 -1.98 -0.64 -5.28
CA TYR A 62 -1.02 0.45 -5.31
C TYR A 62 -1.34 1.47 -6.40
N ASP A 63 -1.71 1.00 -7.60
CA ASP A 63 -2.18 1.86 -8.70
C ASP A 63 -3.40 2.68 -8.27
N MET A 64 -4.41 2.04 -7.69
CA MET A 64 -5.61 2.71 -7.21
C MET A 64 -5.28 3.77 -6.15
N MET A 65 -4.43 3.46 -5.17
CA MET A 65 -4.04 4.43 -4.15
C MET A 65 -3.32 5.63 -4.75
N LEU A 66 -2.39 5.42 -5.69
CA LEU A 66 -1.71 6.54 -6.35
C LEU A 66 -2.70 7.42 -7.11
N ARG A 67 -3.64 6.83 -7.87
CA ARG A 67 -4.66 7.61 -8.59
C ARG A 67 -5.50 8.47 -7.64
N ILE A 68 -5.94 7.92 -6.52
CA ILE A 68 -6.73 8.65 -5.53
C ILE A 68 -5.93 9.81 -4.92
N PHE A 69 -4.68 9.56 -4.50
CA PHE A 69 -3.85 10.58 -3.86
C PHE A 69 -3.38 11.65 -4.84
N THR A 70 -3.03 11.29 -6.07
CA THR A 70 -2.62 12.26 -7.11
C THR A 70 -3.78 13.10 -7.61
N ALA A 71 -5.00 12.59 -7.57
CA ALA A 71 -6.22 13.36 -7.84
C ALA A 71 -6.57 14.37 -6.73
N GLY A 72 -5.79 14.41 -5.64
CA GLY A 72 -5.94 15.43 -4.58
C GLY A 72 -7.06 15.15 -3.58
N TYR A 73 -7.61 13.94 -3.53
CA TYR A 73 -8.64 13.60 -2.54
C TYR A 73 -8.10 13.66 -1.12
N LYS A 74 -8.87 14.32 -0.25
CA LYS A 74 -8.56 14.42 1.19
C LYS A 74 -8.64 13.05 1.84
N SER A 75 -7.68 12.78 2.72
CA SER A 75 -7.62 11.56 3.50
C SER A 75 -7.48 11.86 4.99
N LYS A 76 -8.03 10.98 5.83
CA LYS A 76 -7.89 11.05 7.30
C LYS A 76 -7.29 9.74 7.80
N TYR A 77 -6.20 9.86 8.53
CA TYR A 77 -5.59 8.75 9.25
C TYR A 77 -6.26 8.59 10.63
N ILE A 78 -6.63 7.37 10.96
CA ILE A 78 -7.14 6.96 12.26
C ILE A 78 -6.02 6.14 12.92
N PRO A 79 -5.42 6.60 14.03
CA PRO A 79 -4.26 5.93 14.65
C PRO A 79 -4.69 4.72 15.48
N GLU A 80 -5.50 3.85 14.90
CA GLU A 80 -6.05 2.64 15.49
C GLU A 80 -5.90 1.46 14.54
N VAL A 81 -5.83 0.25 15.10
CA VAL A 81 -5.82 -0.98 14.30
C VAL A 81 -7.24 -1.26 13.83
N LEU A 82 -7.49 -1.01 12.55
CA LEU A 82 -8.81 -1.22 11.95
C LEU A 82 -8.98 -2.66 11.41
N VAL A 83 -7.89 -3.34 11.08
CA VAL A 83 -7.94 -4.69 10.50
C VAL A 83 -6.86 -5.58 11.09
N SER A 84 -7.24 -6.82 11.41
CA SER A 84 -6.34 -7.92 11.75
C SER A 84 -6.37 -8.94 10.61
N MET A 85 -5.21 -9.30 10.07
CA MET A 85 -5.07 -10.27 8.99
C MET A 85 -4.24 -11.48 9.43
N GLU A 86 -4.67 -12.67 9.06
CA GLU A 86 -3.83 -13.86 9.18
C GLU A 86 -2.67 -13.81 8.17
N THR A 87 -1.50 -14.29 8.60
CA THR A 87 -0.32 -14.36 7.72
C THR A 87 -0.48 -15.47 6.69
N GLY A 88 -0.08 -15.22 5.43
CA GLY A 88 -0.13 -16.23 4.36
C GLY A 88 -0.69 -15.76 3.02
N GLY A 89 -0.85 -14.45 2.83
CA GLY A 89 -1.35 -13.87 1.56
C GLY A 89 -0.50 -14.19 0.33
N ALA A 90 -1.13 -14.17 -0.83
CA ALA A 90 -0.59 -14.56 -2.15
C ALA A 90 0.71 -13.85 -2.56
N SER A 91 0.91 -12.60 -2.13
CA SER A 91 2.07 -11.77 -2.52
C SER A 91 3.43 -12.21 -1.94
N ASN A 92 3.46 -13.17 -1.03
CA ASN A 92 4.69 -13.62 -0.34
C ASN A 92 5.11 -15.06 -0.68
N LYS A 93 4.38 -15.74 -1.58
CA LYS A 93 4.56 -17.19 -1.76
C LYS A 93 5.81 -17.62 -2.52
N ASN A 94 6.37 -16.79 -3.43
CA ASN A 94 7.49 -17.18 -4.31
C ASN A 94 8.41 -16.01 -4.63
N THR A 95 9.70 -16.29 -4.92
CA THR A 95 10.66 -15.32 -5.48
C THR A 95 10.15 -14.71 -6.80
N LYS A 96 9.49 -15.51 -7.65
CA LYS A 96 8.89 -15.07 -8.90
C LYS A 96 7.79 -14.02 -8.67
N ALA A 97 6.93 -14.22 -7.67
CA ALA A 97 5.88 -13.26 -7.31
C ALA A 97 6.47 -11.94 -6.78
N ARG A 98 7.61 -11.99 -6.07
CA ARG A 98 8.32 -10.78 -5.61
C ARG A 98 8.91 -10.00 -6.77
N LEU A 99 9.46 -10.67 -7.77
CA LEU A 99 10.01 -10.02 -8.97
C LEU A 99 8.89 -9.37 -9.79
N SER A 100 7.80 -10.09 -10.04
CA SER A 100 6.61 -9.54 -10.71
C SER A 100 6.07 -8.32 -9.98
N LYS A 101 5.97 -8.37 -8.64
CA LYS A 101 5.54 -7.22 -7.84
C LYS A 101 6.44 -6.02 -8.02
N THR A 102 7.75 -6.20 -8.04
CA THR A 102 8.72 -5.12 -8.24
C THR A 102 8.56 -4.46 -9.61
N GLN A 103 8.34 -5.27 -10.65
CA GLN A 103 8.09 -4.79 -12.01
C GLN A 103 6.75 -4.04 -12.11
N GLU A 104 5.68 -4.61 -11.54
CA GLU A 104 4.38 -3.94 -11.52
C GLU A 104 4.44 -2.62 -10.73
N ASP A 105 5.07 -2.58 -9.55
CA ASP A 105 5.25 -1.36 -8.76
C ASP A 105 5.98 -0.27 -9.57
N TYR A 106 6.99 -0.63 -10.37
CA TYR A 106 7.68 0.29 -11.26
C TYR A 106 6.76 0.84 -12.36
N ILE A 107 5.97 -0.04 -13.01
CA ILE A 107 5.03 0.36 -14.06
C ILE A 107 3.94 1.27 -13.51
N VAL A 108 3.42 0.94 -12.32
CA VAL A 108 2.44 1.76 -11.60
C VAL A 108 2.96 3.17 -11.33
N LEU A 109 4.21 3.30 -10.88
CA LEU A 109 4.83 4.61 -10.65
C LEU A 109 4.97 5.41 -11.94
N LYS A 110 5.42 4.78 -13.02
CA LYS A 110 5.52 5.43 -14.35
C LYS A 110 4.15 5.88 -14.86
N LYS A 111 3.16 5.02 -14.81
CA LYS A 111 1.78 5.29 -15.23
C LYS A 111 1.19 6.50 -14.51
N ASN A 112 1.43 6.61 -13.21
CA ASN A 112 0.90 7.68 -12.37
C ASN A 112 1.82 8.91 -12.26
N HIS A 113 2.95 8.94 -12.96
CA HIS A 113 3.94 10.02 -12.93
C HIS A 113 4.46 10.35 -11.52
N VAL A 114 4.63 9.33 -10.67
CA VAL A 114 5.03 9.47 -9.26
C VAL A 114 6.44 8.94 -9.05
N GLY A 115 7.26 9.75 -8.34
CA GLY A 115 8.56 9.33 -7.84
C GLY A 115 9.65 9.17 -8.89
N ALA A 116 10.72 8.49 -8.52
CA ALA A 116 11.95 8.29 -9.33
C ALA A 116 12.10 6.83 -9.79
N GLY A 117 11.01 6.18 -10.19
CA GLY A 117 11.05 4.82 -10.74
C GLY A 117 11.61 3.80 -9.75
N TYR A 118 12.70 3.12 -10.13
CA TYR A 118 13.31 2.06 -9.30
C TYR A 118 13.79 2.54 -7.92
N LEU A 119 14.22 3.79 -7.77
CA LEU A 119 14.59 4.35 -6.45
C LEU A 119 13.37 4.38 -5.52
N THR A 120 12.21 4.78 -6.03
CA THR A 120 10.97 4.76 -5.25
C THR A 120 10.56 3.32 -4.87
N VAL A 121 10.73 2.36 -5.79
CA VAL A 121 10.47 0.94 -5.50
C VAL A 121 11.42 0.43 -4.40
N ALA A 122 12.70 0.76 -4.47
CA ALA A 122 13.68 0.39 -3.44
C ALA A 122 13.31 1.00 -2.07
N CYS A 123 12.94 2.28 -2.02
CA CYS A 123 12.45 2.94 -0.80
C CYS A 123 11.22 2.22 -0.22
N LYS A 124 10.26 1.83 -1.08
CA LYS A 124 9.06 1.09 -0.68
C LYS A 124 9.42 -0.25 -0.02
N GLN A 125 10.39 -0.97 -0.57
CA GLN A 125 10.88 -2.24 0.00
C GLN A 125 11.59 -2.05 1.34
N LEU A 126 12.47 -1.04 1.46
CA LEU A 126 13.17 -0.69 2.70
C LEU A 126 12.19 -0.28 3.81
N ARG A 127 11.13 0.48 3.48
CA ARG A 127 10.08 0.82 4.44
C ARG A 127 9.38 -0.44 4.98
N LYS A 128 9.16 -1.44 4.13
CA LYS A 128 8.57 -2.71 4.54
C LYS A 128 9.49 -3.45 5.53
N LEU A 129 10.80 -3.45 5.32
CA LEU A 129 11.75 -4.07 6.25
C LEU A 129 11.72 -3.43 7.64
N ARG A 130 11.60 -2.11 7.73
CA ARG A 130 11.48 -1.40 9.03
C ARG A 130 10.27 -1.84 9.85
N GLN A 131 9.19 -2.31 9.20
CA GLN A 131 8.00 -2.80 9.90
C GLN A 131 8.26 -4.12 10.64
N PHE A 132 9.24 -4.92 10.19
CA PHE A 132 9.64 -6.16 10.85
C PHE A 132 10.57 -5.91 12.04
N LEU A 133 11.32 -4.81 12.03
CA LEU A 133 12.25 -4.44 13.10
C LEU A 133 11.53 -3.76 14.28
N ARG A 134 10.36 -3.18 14.06
CA ARG A 134 9.50 -2.61 15.11
C ARG A 134 8.57 -3.68 15.69
N LYS A 135 9.16 -4.63 16.43
CA LYS A 135 8.41 -5.46 17.37
C LYS A 135 8.14 -4.61 18.62
N SER A 136 6.97 -4.01 18.70
CA SER A 136 6.35 -3.55 19.96
C SER A 136 4.96 -3.03 19.66
#